data_388634cd7206af06547bbd75e8650d20
#
_entry.id   388634cd7206af06547bbd75e8650d20
#
_cell.length_a   1.000
_cell.length_b   1.000
_cell.length_c   1.000
_cell.angle_alpha   90.00
_cell.angle_beta   90.00
_cell.angle_gamma   90.00
#
_symmetry.space_group_name_H-M   'P 1'
#
loop_
_entity.id
_entity.type
_entity.pdbx_description
1 polymer ?
#
loop_
_entity_poly.entity_id
_entity_poly.type
_entity_poly.pdbx_seq_one_letter_code
_entity_poly.pdbx_strand_id
1 'polypeptide(L)'
;MAFLKGKKMAELPVLEDAYIYIQSGRIAEVGLMKDLRMLPDISHIIDASRRIVIPGYVDCHTHLVFGTWRNEEFVDKIKGLSYQEIAARGGGILQSAARLGAMSEDQLYELAKSRLQQCIRNGTVGIEIKSGYGLSLESELKIMRVIKRLKLDSSI
;
A
#
# COMPACT_ATOMS: atom_id res chain seq x y z
N MET A 1 -21.21 -6.98 -6.16
CA MET A 1 -20.10 -7.03 -7.13
C MET A 1 -19.54 -8.44 -7.13
N ALA A 2 -19.49 -9.14 -8.25
CA ALA A 2 -18.95 -10.49 -8.32
C ALA A 2 -17.41 -10.40 -8.48
N PHE A 3 -16.68 -11.23 -7.76
CA PHE A 3 -15.24 -11.34 -7.96
C PHE A 3 -14.93 -11.93 -9.33
N LEU A 4 -14.11 -11.24 -10.12
CA LEU A 4 -13.64 -11.74 -11.40
C LEU A 4 -12.56 -12.79 -11.18
N LYS A 5 -12.66 -13.94 -11.86
CA LYS A 5 -11.70 -15.05 -11.75
C LYS A 5 -11.28 -15.55 -13.13
N GLY A 6 -10.06 -16.02 -13.25
CA GLY A 6 -9.52 -16.64 -14.46
C GLY A 6 -9.55 -15.70 -15.66
N LYS A 7 -10.02 -16.18 -16.82
CA LYS A 7 -10.03 -15.40 -18.06
C LYS A 7 -10.85 -14.11 -17.98
N LYS A 8 -11.89 -14.06 -17.13
CA LYS A 8 -12.71 -12.87 -16.90
C LYS A 8 -11.95 -11.71 -16.25
N MET A 9 -10.78 -11.95 -15.68
CA MET A 9 -9.92 -10.88 -15.14
C MET A 9 -9.34 -9.98 -16.23
N ALA A 10 -9.31 -10.43 -17.47
CA ALA A 10 -8.90 -9.63 -18.62
C ALA A 10 -10.04 -8.74 -19.17
N GLU A 11 -11.27 -8.95 -18.72
CA GLU A 11 -12.46 -8.22 -19.16
C GLU A 11 -12.98 -7.39 -17.99
N LEU A 12 -12.56 -6.14 -17.90
CA LEU A 12 -13.06 -5.22 -16.88
C LEU A 12 -14.35 -4.57 -17.40
N PRO A 13 -15.52 -4.84 -16.81
CA PRO A 13 -16.74 -4.13 -17.16
C PRO A 13 -16.59 -2.65 -16.78
N VAL A 14 -16.86 -1.77 -17.72
CA VAL A 14 -16.83 -0.32 -17.53
C VAL A 14 -18.26 0.21 -17.68
N LEU A 15 -18.65 1.10 -16.76
CA LEU A 15 -19.85 1.93 -16.90
C LEU A 15 -19.38 3.33 -17.27
N GLU A 16 -19.73 3.74 -18.50
CA GLU A 16 -19.46 5.10 -18.97
C GLU A 16 -20.59 6.03 -18.56
N ASP A 17 -20.27 7.31 -18.32
CA ASP A 17 -21.23 8.33 -17.89
C ASP A 17 -22.10 7.83 -16.72
N ALA A 18 -21.42 7.47 -15.62
CA ALA A 18 -22.02 6.78 -14.49
C ALA A 18 -21.98 7.61 -13.21
N TYR A 19 -22.81 7.24 -12.24
CA TYR A 19 -22.78 7.80 -10.89
C TYR A 19 -22.61 6.69 -9.85
N ILE A 20 -22.09 7.09 -8.68
CA ILE A 20 -22.05 6.28 -7.47
C ILE A 20 -22.73 7.08 -6.36
N TYR A 21 -23.80 6.52 -5.80
CA TYR A 21 -24.46 7.09 -4.63
C TYR A 21 -23.95 6.40 -3.35
N ILE A 22 -23.46 7.21 -2.41
CA ILE A 22 -22.93 6.73 -1.13
C ILE A 22 -23.82 7.25 -0.01
N GLN A 23 -24.30 6.34 0.83
CA GLN A 23 -25.10 6.65 1.99
C GLN A 23 -24.55 5.93 3.23
N SER A 24 -24.35 6.65 4.33
CA SER A 24 -23.82 6.09 5.57
C SER A 24 -22.50 5.30 5.39
N GLY A 25 -21.58 5.81 4.55
CA GLY A 25 -20.29 5.18 4.28
C GLY A 25 -20.34 3.91 3.42
N ARG A 26 -21.49 3.64 2.77
CA ARG A 26 -21.67 2.47 1.90
C ARG A 26 -22.15 2.90 0.52
N ILE A 27 -21.74 2.16 -0.51
CA ILE A 27 -22.28 2.31 -1.86
C ILE A 27 -23.72 1.81 -1.82
N ALA A 28 -24.67 2.73 -1.93
CA ALA A 28 -26.09 2.43 -1.95
C ALA A 28 -26.56 2.12 -3.38
N GLU A 29 -26.03 2.85 -4.38
CA GLU A 29 -26.42 2.68 -5.77
C GLU A 29 -25.26 3.01 -6.71
N VAL A 30 -25.23 2.33 -7.87
CA VAL A 30 -24.37 2.64 -9.02
C VAL A 30 -25.21 2.55 -10.26
N GLY A 31 -25.19 3.57 -11.12
CA GLY A 31 -25.99 3.60 -12.32
C GLY A 31 -25.44 4.53 -13.41
N LEU A 32 -26.13 4.60 -14.52
CA LEU A 32 -25.81 5.53 -15.61
C LEU A 32 -26.43 6.89 -15.30
N MET A 33 -25.73 7.99 -15.63
CA MET A 33 -26.22 9.35 -15.40
C MET A 33 -27.59 9.61 -16.03
N LYS A 34 -27.87 9.03 -17.20
CA LYS A 34 -29.16 9.15 -17.87
C LYS A 34 -30.34 8.56 -17.06
N ASP A 35 -30.07 7.61 -16.18
CA ASP A 35 -31.08 6.93 -15.35
C ASP A 35 -31.13 7.52 -13.92
N LEU A 36 -30.29 8.53 -13.63
CA LEU A 36 -30.23 9.17 -12.32
C LEU A 36 -31.57 9.87 -12.02
N ARG A 37 -32.22 9.39 -10.97
CA ARG A 37 -33.40 10.06 -10.40
C ARG A 37 -32.97 11.02 -9.30
N MET A 38 -33.88 11.90 -8.89
CA MET A 38 -33.60 12.80 -7.77
C MET A 38 -33.33 11.96 -6.52
N LEU A 39 -32.09 12.04 -6.04
CA LEU A 39 -31.67 11.38 -4.79
C LEU A 39 -31.99 12.30 -3.62
N PRO A 40 -32.62 11.80 -2.55
CA PRO A 40 -32.86 12.59 -1.34
C PRO A 40 -31.53 12.85 -0.62
N ASP A 41 -31.45 14.02 0.03
CA ASP A 41 -30.38 14.36 0.99
C ASP A 41 -28.94 14.24 0.48
N ILE A 42 -28.66 14.79 -0.71
CA ILE A 42 -27.28 14.92 -1.21
C ILE A 42 -26.59 16.08 -0.47
N SER A 43 -25.70 15.74 0.46
CA SER A 43 -24.91 16.74 1.19
C SER A 43 -23.63 17.15 0.46
N HIS A 44 -23.12 16.29 -0.43
CA HIS A 44 -21.86 16.54 -1.13
C HIS A 44 -21.84 15.84 -2.49
N ILE A 45 -21.39 16.55 -3.51
CA ILE A 45 -21.21 16.03 -4.87
C ILE A 45 -19.74 16.15 -5.25
N ILE A 46 -19.18 15.06 -5.75
CA ILE A 46 -17.84 15.02 -6.36
C ILE A 46 -18.00 14.89 -7.86
N ASP A 47 -17.58 15.90 -8.61
CA ASP A 47 -17.50 15.81 -10.05
C ASP A 47 -16.30 14.94 -10.47
N ALA A 48 -16.60 13.77 -11.02
CA ALA A 48 -15.64 12.83 -11.55
C ALA A 48 -15.57 12.82 -13.09
N SER A 49 -16.04 13.88 -13.76
CA SER A 49 -15.99 14.02 -15.22
C SER A 49 -14.56 13.85 -15.73
N ARG A 50 -14.41 13.05 -16.79
CA ARG A 50 -13.11 12.70 -17.40
C ARG A 50 -12.16 11.94 -16.46
N ARG A 51 -12.66 11.28 -15.45
CA ARG A 51 -11.90 10.46 -14.51
C ARG A 51 -12.41 9.03 -14.50
N ILE A 52 -11.54 8.13 -14.11
CA ILE A 52 -11.89 6.74 -13.86
C ILE A 52 -12.02 6.57 -12.35
N VAL A 53 -13.15 5.99 -11.92
CA VAL A 53 -13.37 5.61 -10.52
C VAL A 53 -13.22 4.10 -10.43
N ILE A 54 -12.30 3.66 -9.58
CA ILE A 54 -12.01 2.24 -9.35
C ILE A 54 -12.06 1.94 -7.85
N PRO A 55 -12.27 0.67 -7.45
CA PRO A 55 -12.06 0.27 -6.07
C PRO A 55 -10.64 0.57 -5.61
N GLY A 56 -10.47 0.99 -4.37
CA GLY A 56 -9.14 1.18 -3.78
C GLY A 56 -8.35 -0.12 -3.73
N TYR A 57 -7.04 -0.02 -3.80
CA TYR A 57 -6.14 -1.18 -3.75
C TYR A 57 -6.01 -1.72 -2.33
N VAL A 58 -6.03 -3.04 -2.20
CA VAL A 58 -5.66 -3.73 -0.96
C VAL A 58 -4.35 -4.46 -1.21
N ASP A 59 -3.29 -4.01 -0.56
CA ASP A 59 -1.98 -4.67 -0.64
C ASP A 59 -1.87 -5.70 0.49
N CYS A 60 -1.92 -6.95 0.13
CA CYS A 60 -1.98 -8.07 1.07
C CYS A 60 -0.61 -8.59 1.51
N HIS A 61 0.50 -7.99 1.08
CA HIS A 61 1.83 -8.44 1.49
C HIS A 61 2.90 -7.37 1.31
N THR A 62 3.21 -6.64 2.38
CA THR A 62 4.30 -5.66 2.37
C THR A 62 5.26 -5.85 3.55
N HIS A 63 6.48 -5.35 3.39
CA HIS A 63 7.44 -5.15 4.47
C HIS A 63 7.78 -3.66 4.56
N LEU A 64 6.81 -2.85 4.99
CA LEU A 64 6.90 -1.39 4.95
C LEU A 64 7.91 -0.83 5.95
N VAL A 65 8.13 -1.55 7.07
CA VAL A 65 9.04 -1.14 8.15
C VAL A 65 10.43 -1.69 7.87
N PHE A 66 11.30 -0.84 7.32
CA PHE A 66 12.71 -1.16 7.06
C PHE A 66 13.57 0.10 7.17
N GLY A 67 14.87 -0.09 7.47
CA GLY A 67 15.78 1.02 7.71
C GLY A 67 16.12 1.83 6.46
N THR A 68 16.64 1.17 5.42
CA THR A 68 17.16 1.83 4.22
C THR A 68 16.80 1.09 2.96
N TRP A 69 16.68 1.82 1.84
CA TRP A 69 16.53 1.25 0.51
C TRP A 69 17.80 0.49 0.08
N ARG A 70 17.64 -0.46 -0.83
CA ARG A 70 18.72 -1.28 -1.39
C ARG A 70 18.98 -0.93 -2.87
N ASN A 71 18.90 0.34 -3.20
CA ASN A 71 19.01 0.81 -4.59
C ASN A 71 20.38 0.50 -5.20
N GLU A 72 21.46 0.62 -4.41
CA GLU A 72 22.83 0.31 -4.85
C GLU A 72 22.98 -1.17 -5.21
N GLU A 73 22.39 -2.06 -4.42
CA GLU A 73 22.39 -3.49 -4.73
C GLU A 73 21.63 -3.80 -6.02
N PHE A 74 20.57 -3.06 -6.31
CA PHE A 74 19.84 -3.19 -7.57
C PHE A 74 20.71 -2.77 -8.77
N VAL A 75 21.43 -1.65 -8.64
CA VAL A 75 22.40 -1.20 -9.64
C VAL A 75 23.53 -2.22 -9.83
N ASP A 76 24.03 -2.78 -8.75
CA ASP A 76 25.07 -3.83 -8.81
C ASP A 76 24.57 -5.09 -9.53
N LYS A 77 23.32 -5.49 -9.32
CA LYS A 77 22.70 -6.59 -10.07
C LYS A 77 22.61 -6.30 -11.57
N ILE A 78 22.22 -5.08 -11.95
CA ILE A 78 22.17 -4.66 -13.35
C ILE A 78 23.57 -4.73 -13.99
N LYS A 79 24.62 -4.43 -13.21
CA LYS A 79 26.02 -4.54 -13.64
C LYS A 79 26.54 -5.98 -13.70
N GLY A 80 25.70 -6.96 -13.33
CA GLY A 80 26.02 -8.38 -13.40
C GLY A 80 26.73 -8.96 -12.17
N LEU A 81 26.79 -8.22 -11.06
CA LEU A 81 27.39 -8.74 -9.82
C LEU A 81 26.54 -9.90 -9.27
N SER A 82 27.20 -10.93 -8.80
CA SER A 82 26.58 -12.04 -8.10
C SER A 82 26.10 -11.62 -6.70
N TYR A 83 25.17 -12.40 -6.12
CA TYR A 83 24.72 -12.18 -4.75
C TYR A 83 25.87 -12.19 -3.74
N GLN A 84 26.86 -13.06 -3.94
CA GLN A 84 28.04 -13.18 -3.06
C GLN A 84 28.91 -11.91 -3.12
N GLU A 85 29.14 -11.37 -4.31
CA GLU A 85 29.89 -10.12 -4.47
C GLU A 85 29.18 -8.92 -3.86
N ILE A 86 27.86 -8.84 -4.00
CA ILE A 86 27.02 -7.80 -3.37
C ILE A 86 27.10 -7.93 -1.84
N ALA A 87 26.97 -9.16 -1.32
CA ALA A 87 27.07 -9.40 0.12
C ALA A 87 28.46 -9.04 0.68
N ALA A 88 29.54 -9.36 -0.04
CA ALA A 88 30.90 -8.99 0.34
C ALA A 88 31.14 -7.47 0.39
N ARG A 89 30.36 -6.69 -0.39
CA ARG A 89 30.37 -5.22 -0.37
C ARG A 89 29.50 -4.60 0.73
N GLY A 90 28.96 -5.42 1.63
CA GLY A 90 28.08 -4.96 2.70
C GLY A 90 26.61 -4.82 2.30
N GLY A 91 26.20 -5.54 1.24
CA GLY A 91 24.78 -5.70 0.86
C GLY A 91 24.11 -6.90 1.54
N GLY A 92 22.89 -7.18 1.12
CA GLY A 92 22.13 -8.34 1.56
C GLY A 92 21.29 -8.12 2.80
N ILE A 93 20.59 -9.19 3.19
CA ILE A 93 19.61 -9.15 4.29
C ILE A 93 20.27 -8.87 5.66
N LEU A 94 21.46 -9.40 5.90
CA LEU A 94 22.17 -9.20 7.17
C LEU A 94 22.49 -7.73 7.42
N GLN A 95 22.91 -7.02 6.38
CA GLN A 95 23.20 -5.59 6.48
C GLN A 95 21.89 -4.78 6.65
N SER A 96 20.82 -5.18 5.96
CA SER A 96 19.51 -4.53 6.16
C SER A 96 19.01 -4.69 7.59
N ALA A 97 19.18 -5.89 8.17
CA ALA A 97 18.81 -6.17 9.55
C ALA A 97 19.69 -5.40 10.55
N ALA A 98 20.99 -5.32 10.31
CA ALA A 98 21.91 -4.55 11.15
C ALA A 98 21.55 -3.06 11.17
N ARG A 99 21.27 -2.46 10.00
CA ARG A 99 20.83 -1.06 9.89
C ARG A 99 19.50 -0.83 10.60
N LEU A 100 18.53 -1.73 10.44
CA LEU A 100 17.24 -1.67 11.13
C LEU A 100 17.43 -1.79 12.64
N GLY A 101 18.26 -2.72 13.10
CA GLY A 101 18.57 -2.93 14.50
C GLY A 101 19.18 -1.70 15.17
N ALA A 102 20.04 -0.96 14.47
CA ALA A 102 20.70 0.25 14.95
C ALA A 102 19.78 1.47 15.03
N MET A 103 18.63 1.47 14.33
CA MET A 103 17.69 2.60 14.34
C MET A 103 16.78 2.55 15.56
N SER A 104 16.39 3.73 16.06
CA SER A 104 15.35 3.86 17.07
C SER A 104 13.97 3.50 16.51
N GLU A 105 13.04 3.21 17.40
CA GLU A 105 11.65 2.94 17.03
C GLU A 105 11.00 4.16 16.37
N ASP A 106 11.30 5.38 16.85
CA ASP A 106 10.79 6.62 16.26
C ASP A 106 11.33 6.86 14.84
N GLN A 107 12.62 6.62 14.62
CA GLN A 107 13.21 6.72 13.28
C GLN A 107 12.55 5.76 12.29
N LEU A 108 12.34 4.51 12.68
CA LEU A 108 11.66 3.51 11.85
C LEU A 108 10.21 3.89 11.59
N TYR A 109 9.53 4.43 12.62
CA TYR A 109 8.13 4.90 12.50
C TYR A 109 8.00 6.02 11.47
N GLU A 110 8.83 7.06 11.55
CA GLU A 110 8.74 8.20 10.62
C GLU A 110 9.01 7.77 9.16
N LEU A 111 9.99 6.91 8.94
CA LEU A 111 10.27 6.34 7.63
C LEU A 111 9.10 5.50 7.10
N ALA A 112 8.54 4.65 7.94
CA ALA A 112 7.42 3.78 7.56
C ALA A 112 6.14 4.59 7.32
N LYS A 113 5.88 5.62 8.14
CA LYS A 113 4.77 6.56 7.98
C LYS A 113 4.83 7.28 6.63
N SER A 114 6.01 7.79 6.25
CA SER A 114 6.20 8.43 4.94
C SER A 114 5.89 7.48 3.79
N ARG A 115 6.34 6.21 3.87
CA ARG A 115 6.05 5.19 2.85
C ARG A 115 4.56 4.84 2.80
N LEU A 116 3.92 4.70 3.96
CA LEU A 116 2.48 4.45 4.06
C LEU A 116 1.68 5.56 3.40
N GLN A 117 2.07 6.82 3.63
CA GLN A 117 1.43 7.96 2.97
C GLN A 117 1.60 7.93 1.45
N GLN A 118 2.72 7.44 0.93
CA GLN A 118 2.89 7.23 -0.52
C GLN A 118 1.96 6.14 -1.05
N CYS A 119 1.80 5.02 -0.33
CA CYS A 119 0.84 3.98 -0.68
C CYS A 119 -0.59 4.55 -0.75
N ILE A 120 -0.99 5.31 0.27
CA ILE A 120 -2.32 5.96 0.32
C ILE A 120 -2.51 6.91 -0.87
N ARG A 121 -1.53 7.75 -1.18
CA ARG A 121 -1.60 8.67 -2.33
C ARG A 121 -1.73 7.93 -3.67
N ASN A 122 -1.22 6.72 -3.76
CA ASN A 122 -1.33 5.84 -4.93
C ASN A 122 -2.62 5.00 -4.95
N GLY A 123 -3.55 5.23 -4.01
CA GLY A 123 -4.87 4.61 -3.98
C GLY A 123 -4.97 3.34 -3.13
N THR A 124 -3.98 3.03 -2.29
CA THR A 124 -4.06 1.93 -1.33
C THR A 124 -5.01 2.32 -0.18
N VAL A 125 -6.02 1.48 0.07
CA VAL A 125 -7.05 1.67 1.11
C VAL A 125 -7.02 0.60 2.19
N GLY A 126 -6.15 -0.40 2.04
CA GLY A 126 -5.89 -1.44 3.03
C GLY A 126 -4.51 -2.04 2.77
N ILE A 127 -3.77 -2.34 3.82
CA ILE A 127 -2.39 -2.85 3.68
C ILE A 127 -2.08 -3.85 4.78
N GLU A 128 -1.49 -4.99 4.41
CA GLU A 128 -0.87 -5.90 5.35
C GLU A 128 0.62 -5.59 5.45
N ILE A 129 1.09 -5.34 6.67
CA ILE A 129 2.51 -5.06 6.94
C ILE A 129 3.08 -6.20 7.76
N LYS A 130 4.03 -6.93 7.17
CA LYS A 130 4.73 -8.05 7.80
C LYS A 130 6.02 -7.60 8.47
N SER A 131 6.41 -8.27 9.56
CA SER A 131 7.78 -8.28 10.06
C SER A 131 8.61 -9.33 9.30
N GLY A 132 9.85 -9.60 9.73
CA GLY A 132 10.69 -10.65 9.17
C GLY A 132 12.06 -10.18 8.68
N TYR A 133 12.35 -8.89 8.74
CA TYR A 133 13.64 -8.32 8.37
C TYR A 133 14.49 -7.83 9.55
N GLY A 134 14.06 -8.10 10.78
CA GLY A 134 14.81 -7.79 12.00
C GLY A 134 15.88 -8.83 12.32
N LEU A 135 15.64 -10.09 11.97
CA LEU A 135 16.50 -11.27 12.18
C LEU A 135 16.91 -11.51 13.66
N SER A 136 16.29 -10.81 14.59
CA SER A 136 16.41 -11.03 16.03
C SER A 136 15.05 -10.75 16.69
N LEU A 137 14.78 -11.42 17.81
CA LEU A 137 13.52 -11.22 18.53
C LEU A 137 13.29 -9.74 18.87
N GLU A 138 14.33 -9.05 19.35
CA GLU A 138 14.25 -7.63 19.71
C GLU A 138 13.88 -6.75 18.51
N SER A 139 14.55 -6.94 17.37
CA SER A 139 14.29 -6.18 16.15
C SER A 139 12.93 -6.49 15.55
N GLU A 140 12.47 -7.76 15.58
CA GLU A 140 11.14 -8.14 15.11
C GLU A 140 10.06 -7.54 16.01
N LEU A 141 10.22 -7.54 17.33
CA LEU A 141 9.30 -6.87 18.25
C LEU A 141 9.28 -5.35 18.04
N LYS A 142 10.44 -4.74 17.74
CA LYS A 142 10.54 -3.32 17.37
C LYS A 142 9.70 -3.03 16.12
N ILE A 143 9.83 -3.84 15.06
CA ILE A 143 9.01 -3.73 13.84
C ILE A 143 7.52 -3.83 14.19
N MET A 144 7.13 -4.80 15.00
CA MET A 144 5.72 -5.00 15.39
C MET A 144 5.16 -3.81 16.18
N ARG A 145 5.95 -3.17 17.05
CA ARG A 145 5.53 -1.95 17.75
C ARG A 145 5.33 -0.78 16.80
N VAL A 146 6.23 -0.61 15.83
CA VAL A 146 6.08 0.40 14.76
C VAL A 146 4.81 0.15 13.94
N ILE A 147 4.55 -1.09 13.53
CA ILE A 147 3.33 -1.45 12.79
C ILE A 147 2.08 -1.13 13.62
N LYS A 148 2.08 -1.49 14.91
CA LYS A 148 0.96 -1.17 15.81
C LYS A 148 0.71 0.34 15.90
N ARG A 149 1.78 1.15 16.00
CA ARG A 149 1.69 2.61 16.02
C ARG A 149 1.12 3.15 14.71
N LEU A 150 1.60 2.67 13.56
CA LEU A 150 1.07 3.04 12.24
C LEU A 150 -0.43 2.75 12.13
N LYS A 151 -0.89 1.58 12.61
CA LYS A 151 -2.30 1.20 12.61
C LYS A 151 -3.17 2.15 13.44
N LEU A 152 -2.65 2.69 14.54
CA LEU A 152 -3.39 3.63 15.40
C LEU A 152 -3.46 5.04 14.78
N ASP A 153 -2.45 5.42 14.01
CA ASP A 153 -2.28 6.77 13.48
C ASP A 153 -2.74 6.89 12.01
N SER A 154 -3.14 5.80 11.38
CA SER A 154 -3.55 5.74 9.96
C SER A 154 -5.04 5.54 9.80
N SER A 155 -5.56 6.01 8.67
CA SER A 155 -6.96 5.79 8.23
C SER A 155 -7.17 4.48 7.45
N ILE A 156 -6.09 3.72 7.19
CA ILE A 156 -6.14 2.43 6.45
C ILE A 156 -5.50 1.32 7.27
#